data_93a6a06f0e352bf9535f7d7c679f56fe
#
_entry.id   93a6a06f0e352bf9535f7d7c679f56fe
#
_cell.length_a   1.000
_cell.length_b   1.000
_cell.length_c   1.000
_cell.angle_alpha   90.00
_cell.angle_beta   90.00
_cell.angle_gamma   90.00
#
_symmetry.space_group_name_H-M   'P 1'
#
loop_
_entity.id
_entity.type
_entity.pdbx_description
1 polymer ?
#
loop_
_entity_poly.entity_id
_entity_poly.type
_entity_poly.pdbx_seq_one_letter_code
_entity_poly.pdbx_strand_id
1 'polypeptide(L)'
;MNKTICKAFCTALLLAAIPVAGAAQDDSTSNTSRLTIGGYGEAVYNYNFYSDNVFRYSHSDRYTQSKGHGRVDLPHAVIMLGYDFGHGWSIGTEVEFEHGGTEVAVEKETEETGEFEQEIERGGEVALEQFWVQKRFSKGLNLRMGHIVVPVGMTNKNHTPDQFFTVYRPEGENTIMPCTWHETGISLWGRAGNWRYEVQLLQGLNSNLFNESGWIHNGSASPYEFRPANSVAGAARVDFTGVENLRLSLSGYVGNSFNNDITRAVYSEDSRYYGATGTVVIGAFDFAYRDRFVTVRGNADYGYLSDAGLISTRNKNQTTMTGNPYPHTAVGRNAWDASVEAGVNLLAWSKSRIGDPRLYLFGRYDRYDSFVPAAGFSDTPWAERQVVTAGVNYYPLPQIALKAEAGMRILKAQYNNEPYVAVGITWCGFFKR
;
A
#
# COMPACT_ATOMS: atom_id res chain seq x y z
N MET A 1 -8.71 -25.15 -8.63
CA MET A 1 -7.53 -24.45 -9.18
C MET A 1 -7.43 -24.78 -10.67
N ASN A 2 -7.67 -23.78 -11.50
CA ASN A 2 -7.78 -24.03 -12.95
C ASN A 2 -6.42 -24.44 -13.50
N LYS A 3 -6.32 -25.63 -14.09
CA LYS A 3 -5.07 -26.23 -14.61
C LYS A 3 -4.31 -25.31 -15.60
N THR A 4 -5.03 -24.36 -16.21
CA THR A 4 -4.46 -23.39 -17.18
C THR A 4 -3.60 -22.32 -16.48
N ILE A 5 -4.02 -21.81 -15.33
CA ILE A 5 -3.26 -20.80 -14.57
C ILE A 5 -2.00 -21.42 -13.96
N CYS A 6 -2.10 -22.63 -13.45
CA CYS A 6 -0.95 -23.37 -12.93
C CYS A 6 0.09 -23.67 -14.02
N LYS A 7 -0.35 -24.01 -15.26
CA LYS A 7 0.55 -24.21 -16.40
C LYS A 7 1.24 -22.92 -16.84
N ALA A 8 0.52 -21.79 -16.90
CA ALA A 8 1.12 -20.52 -17.28
C ALA A 8 2.17 -20.06 -16.24
N PHE A 9 1.91 -20.27 -14.95
CA PHE A 9 2.84 -19.93 -13.88
C PHE A 9 4.06 -20.87 -13.83
N CYS A 10 3.85 -22.18 -14.02
CA CYS A 10 4.97 -23.14 -14.13
C CYS A 10 5.83 -22.89 -15.39
N THR A 11 5.24 -22.45 -16.50
CA THR A 11 5.98 -22.12 -17.70
C THR A 11 6.80 -20.83 -17.55
N ALA A 12 6.28 -19.84 -16.80
CA ALA A 12 7.03 -18.62 -16.47
C ALA A 12 8.21 -18.89 -15.51
N LEU A 13 8.04 -19.83 -14.58
CA LEU A 13 9.13 -20.26 -13.69
C LEU A 13 10.21 -21.07 -14.42
N LEU A 14 9.83 -21.87 -15.42
CA LEU A 14 10.77 -22.67 -16.21
C LEU A 14 11.58 -21.83 -17.22
N LEU A 15 11.05 -20.70 -17.69
CA LEU A 15 11.78 -19.77 -18.56
C LEU A 15 12.81 -18.90 -17.79
N ALA A 16 12.73 -18.85 -16.46
CA ALA A 16 13.72 -18.17 -15.62
C ALA A 16 14.94 -19.03 -15.26
N ALA A 17 14.97 -20.31 -15.63
CA ALA A 17 16.09 -21.23 -15.43
C ALA A 17 17.09 -21.17 -16.56
N ILE A 18 17.68 -19.99 -16.82
CA ILE A 18 18.90 -19.89 -17.61
C ILE A 18 20.06 -20.28 -16.69
N PRO A 19 20.90 -21.25 -17.02
CA PRO A 19 22.06 -21.60 -16.19
C PRO A 19 23.08 -20.45 -16.28
N VAL A 20 23.08 -19.57 -15.29
CA VAL A 20 24.17 -18.61 -15.10
C VAL A 20 25.26 -19.32 -14.31
N ALA A 21 26.21 -19.92 -15.03
CA ALA A 21 27.50 -20.25 -14.48
C ALA A 21 28.24 -18.93 -14.16
N GLY A 22 28.01 -18.39 -12.98
CA GLY A 22 28.68 -17.21 -12.46
C GLY A 22 29.50 -17.61 -11.24
N ALA A 23 30.83 -17.54 -11.38
CA ALA A 23 31.79 -17.76 -10.30
C ALA A 23 31.36 -16.96 -9.06
N ALA A 24 31.35 -17.62 -7.92
CA ALA A 24 31.23 -16.98 -6.62
C ALA A 24 32.40 -15.99 -6.47
N GLN A 25 32.11 -14.72 -6.49
CA GLN A 25 33.15 -13.71 -6.22
C GLN A 25 33.41 -13.70 -4.73
N ASP A 26 34.63 -14.04 -4.41
CA ASP A 26 35.21 -14.05 -3.05
C ASP A 26 35.14 -12.61 -2.48
N ASP A 27 34.27 -12.39 -1.51
CA ASP A 27 34.09 -11.10 -0.82
C ASP A 27 35.19 -10.95 0.25
N SER A 28 36.41 -10.72 -0.21
CA SER A 28 37.50 -10.35 0.67
C SER A 28 37.39 -8.88 1.07
N THR A 29 37.07 -8.67 2.35
CA THR A 29 37.43 -7.51 3.16
C THR A 29 37.07 -6.12 2.66
N SER A 30 35.78 -5.75 2.74
CA SER A 30 35.42 -4.38 3.08
C SER A 30 35.00 -4.33 4.56
N ASN A 31 35.53 -3.36 5.29
CA ASN A 31 35.28 -3.12 6.72
C ASN A 31 33.87 -2.52 6.96
N THR A 32 32.90 -2.93 6.16
CA THR A 32 31.49 -2.51 6.25
C THR A 32 30.82 -3.31 7.35
N SER A 33 30.12 -2.61 8.22
CA SER A 33 29.33 -3.24 9.28
C SER A 33 28.34 -4.24 8.67
N ARG A 34 28.32 -5.47 9.20
CA ARG A 34 27.33 -6.50 8.83
C ARG A 34 25.92 -6.17 9.35
N LEU A 35 25.85 -5.29 10.34
CA LEU A 35 24.59 -4.86 10.96
C LEU A 35 24.10 -3.57 10.31
N THR A 36 22.86 -3.56 9.85
CA THR A 36 22.14 -2.39 9.37
C THR A 36 21.05 -2.05 10.38
N ILE A 37 21.00 -0.78 10.82
CA ILE A 37 19.95 -0.25 11.68
C ILE A 37 19.43 1.02 11.01
N GLY A 38 18.13 1.12 10.84
CA GLY A 38 17.46 2.28 10.26
C GLY A 38 16.02 2.35 10.68
N GLY A 39 15.29 3.21 10.02
CA GLY A 39 13.86 3.36 10.21
C GLY A 39 13.34 4.67 9.65
N TYR A 40 12.10 4.96 9.92
CA TYR A 40 11.44 6.22 9.61
C TYR A 40 10.35 6.51 10.63
N GLY A 41 9.86 7.74 10.64
CA GLY A 41 8.74 8.11 11.49
C GLY A 41 8.16 9.46 11.11
N GLU A 42 6.94 9.68 11.56
CA GLU A 42 6.15 10.86 11.25
C GLU A 42 5.41 11.34 12.48
N ALA A 43 5.28 12.68 12.62
CA ALA A 43 4.35 13.30 13.54
C ALA A 43 3.57 14.36 12.76
N VAL A 44 2.26 14.29 12.82
CA VAL A 44 1.37 15.04 11.95
C VAL A 44 0.27 15.73 12.75
N TYR A 45 -0.06 16.95 12.35
CA TYR A 45 -1.31 17.61 12.67
C TYR A 45 -2.08 17.90 11.40
N ASN A 46 -3.35 17.53 11.34
CA ASN A 46 -4.24 17.93 10.27
C ASN A 46 -5.51 18.59 10.81
N TYR A 47 -6.09 19.50 10.02
CA TYR A 47 -7.39 20.09 10.27
C TYR A 47 -8.28 19.91 9.05
N ASN A 48 -9.39 19.22 9.24
CA ASN A 48 -10.41 18.96 8.25
C ASN A 48 -11.55 19.99 8.40
N PHE A 49 -11.89 20.70 7.33
CA PHE A 49 -12.97 21.71 7.32
C PHE A 49 -14.34 21.11 7.00
N TYR A 50 -14.54 19.85 7.35
CA TYR A 50 -15.78 19.11 7.16
C TYR A 50 -16.07 18.23 8.38
N SER A 51 -17.27 17.65 8.45
CA SER A 51 -17.67 16.75 9.54
C SER A 51 -16.96 15.40 9.43
N ASP A 52 -16.57 14.83 10.56
CA ASP A 52 -16.11 13.44 10.67
C ASP A 52 -17.26 12.42 10.66
N ASN A 53 -18.53 12.88 10.67
CA ASN A 53 -19.67 12.00 10.72
C ASN A 53 -19.89 11.28 9.37
N VAL A 54 -19.98 9.95 9.39
CA VAL A 54 -20.20 9.11 8.19
C VAL A 54 -21.49 9.47 7.44
N PHE A 55 -22.53 9.93 8.13
CA PHE A 55 -23.79 10.37 7.50
C PHE A 55 -23.67 11.62 6.63
N ARG A 56 -22.52 12.28 6.58
CA ARG A 56 -22.25 13.38 5.64
C ARG A 56 -22.44 12.98 4.18
N TYR A 57 -22.32 11.68 3.87
CA TYR A 57 -22.56 11.17 2.51
C TYR A 57 -24.03 10.87 2.23
N SER A 58 -24.80 10.43 3.22
CA SER A 58 -26.24 10.15 3.05
C SER A 58 -27.14 11.36 3.27
N HIS A 59 -26.67 12.39 4.00
CA HIS A 59 -27.43 13.59 4.36
C HIS A 59 -26.57 14.85 4.18
N SER A 60 -25.97 15.03 3.01
CA SER A 60 -24.98 16.09 2.74
C SER A 60 -25.50 17.51 3.08
N ASP A 61 -26.78 17.76 2.87
CA ASP A 61 -27.48 19.01 3.22
C ASP A 61 -27.36 19.39 4.70
N ARG A 62 -27.38 18.41 5.59
CA ARG A 62 -27.28 18.63 7.05
C ARG A 62 -25.85 18.97 7.50
N TYR A 63 -24.86 18.62 6.70
CA TYR A 63 -23.44 18.76 7.05
C TYR A 63 -22.73 19.90 6.30
N THR A 64 -23.42 20.68 5.48
CA THR A 64 -22.84 21.81 4.73
C THR A 64 -22.20 22.87 5.63
N GLN A 65 -22.76 23.08 6.83
CA GLN A 65 -22.28 24.07 7.81
C GLN A 65 -21.60 23.39 9.03
N SER A 66 -21.13 22.16 8.89
CA SER A 66 -20.48 21.45 9.99
C SER A 66 -19.18 22.13 10.39
N LYS A 67 -18.91 22.12 11.69
CA LYS A 67 -17.61 22.52 12.22
C LYS A 67 -16.57 21.47 11.79
N GLY A 68 -15.41 21.93 11.40
CA GLY A 68 -14.28 21.08 11.14
C GLY A 68 -13.71 20.45 12.42
N HIS A 69 -12.74 19.58 12.26
CA HIS A 69 -12.07 18.90 13.36
C HIS A 69 -10.57 18.80 13.10
N GLY A 70 -9.76 18.90 14.15
CA GLY A 70 -8.32 18.71 14.11
C GLY A 70 -7.93 17.34 14.66
N ARG A 71 -6.85 16.78 14.12
CA ARG A 71 -6.26 15.51 14.58
C ARG A 71 -4.75 15.68 14.77
N VAL A 72 -4.20 15.04 15.80
CA VAL A 72 -2.77 14.81 15.97
C VAL A 72 -2.54 13.32 15.81
N ASP A 73 -1.54 12.98 15.03
CA ASP A 73 -1.28 11.60 14.67
C ASP A 73 0.23 11.30 14.62
N LEU A 74 0.60 10.09 14.98
CA LEU A 74 1.90 9.47 14.75
C LEU A 74 1.70 8.32 13.78
N PRO A 75 1.48 8.59 12.48
CA PRO A 75 1.01 7.56 11.54
C PRO A 75 1.92 6.34 11.57
N HIS A 76 3.22 6.55 11.55
CA HIS A 76 4.21 5.49 11.51
C HIS A 76 5.43 5.85 12.38
N ALA A 77 5.91 4.86 13.15
CA ALA A 77 7.24 4.88 13.77
C ALA A 77 7.87 3.49 13.55
N VAL A 78 8.84 3.41 12.66
CA VAL A 78 9.35 2.14 12.13
C VAL A 78 10.81 1.92 12.47
N ILE A 79 11.12 0.71 12.91
CA ILE A 79 12.49 0.23 13.16
C ILE A 79 12.84 -0.84 12.14
N MET A 80 13.92 -0.60 11.39
CA MET A 80 14.48 -1.54 10.42
C MET A 80 15.78 -2.14 10.95
N LEU A 81 15.86 -3.46 10.94
CA LEU A 81 17.07 -4.19 11.30
C LEU A 81 17.45 -5.15 10.17
N GLY A 82 18.74 -5.21 9.85
CA GLY A 82 19.27 -6.15 8.88
C GLY A 82 20.62 -6.68 9.32
N TYR A 83 20.93 -7.93 8.95
CA TYR A 83 22.23 -8.52 9.20
C TYR A 83 22.72 -9.34 8.01
N ASP A 84 23.95 -9.12 7.59
CA ASP A 84 24.63 -9.90 6.56
C ASP A 84 25.53 -10.97 7.22
N PHE A 85 25.17 -12.24 7.06
CA PHE A 85 25.95 -13.38 7.55
C PHE A 85 27.18 -13.67 6.71
N GLY A 86 27.31 -13.02 5.55
CA GLY A 86 28.29 -13.38 4.53
C GLY A 86 27.80 -14.52 3.63
N HIS A 87 28.63 -14.88 2.65
CA HIS A 87 28.30 -15.93 1.68
C HIS A 87 26.94 -15.72 0.96
N GLY A 88 26.48 -14.46 0.85
CA GLY A 88 25.21 -14.09 0.23
C GLY A 88 23.96 -14.35 1.08
N TRP A 89 24.09 -14.72 2.35
CA TRP A 89 22.97 -14.86 3.27
C TRP A 89 22.74 -13.59 4.07
N SER A 90 21.49 -13.15 4.14
CA SER A 90 21.10 -12.00 4.97
C SER A 90 19.67 -12.18 5.51
N ILE A 91 19.39 -11.45 6.59
CA ILE A 91 18.06 -11.30 7.15
C ILE A 91 17.68 -9.81 7.16
N GLY A 92 16.39 -9.55 7.16
CA GLY A 92 15.83 -8.23 7.43
C GLY A 92 14.53 -8.35 8.18
N THR A 93 14.28 -7.37 9.03
CA THR A 93 13.01 -7.21 9.74
C THR A 93 12.66 -5.74 9.80
N GLU A 94 11.37 -5.46 9.78
CA GLU A 94 10.77 -4.14 9.89
C GLU A 94 9.59 -4.24 10.85
N VAL A 95 9.67 -3.47 11.95
CA VAL A 95 8.64 -3.41 12.98
C VAL A 95 8.07 -2.01 12.96
N GLU A 96 6.79 -1.92 12.74
CA GLU A 96 6.03 -0.68 12.70
C GLU A 96 5.18 -0.51 13.95
N PHE A 97 5.13 0.72 14.43
CA PHE A 97 4.21 1.21 15.45
C PHE A 97 3.31 2.23 14.77
N GLU A 98 2.06 1.87 14.53
CA GLU A 98 1.06 2.76 13.93
C GLU A 98 0.29 3.52 15.02
N HIS A 99 -0.09 4.77 14.72
CA HIS A 99 -0.94 5.62 15.56
C HIS A 99 -0.53 5.68 17.05
N GLY A 100 0.78 5.71 17.33
CA GLY A 100 1.32 5.75 18.68
C GLY A 100 1.51 4.39 19.36
N GLY A 101 1.27 3.28 18.66
CA GLY A 101 1.48 1.93 19.18
C GLY A 101 0.31 1.44 20.04
N THR A 102 0.60 0.75 21.15
CA THR A 102 -0.40 -0.01 21.93
C THR A 102 -1.09 0.81 23.03
N GLU A 103 -1.38 2.08 22.82
CA GLU A 103 -2.17 2.88 23.76
C GLU A 103 -3.64 2.44 23.76
N VAL A 104 -4.31 2.61 24.90
CA VAL A 104 -5.75 2.34 25.00
C VAL A 104 -6.52 3.51 24.41
N ALA A 105 -7.32 3.27 23.39
CA ALA A 105 -8.23 4.24 22.82
C ALA A 105 -9.67 3.72 22.84
N VAL A 106 -10.61 4.64 22.80
CA VAL A 106 -12.00 4.34 22.45
C VAL A 106 -12.10 4.57 20.95
N GLU A 107 -12.10 3.52 20.16
CA GLU A 107 -12.25 3.62 18.73
C GLU A 107 -13.72 3.74 18.34
N LYS A 108 -13.99 4.68 17.46
CA LYS A 108 -15.31 4.79 16.83
C LYS A 108 -15.20 4.25 15.42
N GLU A 109 -15.58 3.02 15.24
CA GLU A 109 -15.68 2.40 13.93
C GLU A 109 -16.84 2.98 13.11
N THR A 110 -16.72 4.21 12.63
CA THR A 110 -17.78 4.87 11.87
C THR A 110 -17.53 4.92 10.37
N GLU A 111 -16.31 4.70 9.91
CA GLU A 111 -15.97 4.86 8.49
C GLU A 111 -15.99 3.56 7.69
N GLU A 112 -15.71 2.41 8.32
CA GLU A 112 -15.51 1.16 7.60
C GLU A 112 -16.76 0.27 7.51
N THR A 113 -17.65 0.31 8.50
CA THR A 113 -18.78 -0.63 8.55
C THR A 113 -20.15 0.02 8.42
N GLY A 114 -20.26 1.33 8.59
CA GLY A 114 -21.55 2.03 8.65
C GLY A 114 -22.33 1.71 9.94
N GLU A 115 -21.73 1.05 10.91
CA GLU A 115 -22.29 0.73 12.22
C GLU A 115 -21.70 1.67 13.28
N PHE A 116 -22.57 2.17 14.18
CA PHE A 116 -22.14 2.94 15.34
C PHE A 116 -21.82 1.98 16.49
N GLU A 117 -20.64 1.39 16.47
CA GLU A 117 -20.15 0.68 17.65
C GLU A 117 -19.05 1.51 18.32
N GLN A 118 -19.16 1.67 19.63
CA GLN A 118 -18.06 2.14 20.47
C GLN A 118 -17.37 0.90 21.02
N GLU A 119 -16.25 0.55 20.45
CA GLU A 119 -15.39 -0.46 21.05
C GLU A 119 -14.27 0.23 21.82
N ILE A 120 -13.90 -0.33 22.96
CA ILE A 120 -12.68 0.05 23.67
C ILE A 120 -11.58 -0.82 23.08
N GLU A 121 -10.91 -0.31 22.07
CA GLU A 121 -9.72 -0.96 21.54
C GLU A 121 -8.44 -0.35 22.14
N ARG A 122 -7.35 -1.07 22.01
CA ARG A 122 -6.04 -0.50 22.23
C ARG A 122 -5.73 0.39 21.04
N GLY A 123 -5.50 1.68 21.28
CA GLY A 123 -5.12 2.61 20.24
C GLY A 123 -3.78 2.25 19.64
N GLY A 124 -3.70 2.33 18.32
CA GLY A 124 -2.52 2.00 17.57
C GLY A 124 -2.26 0.51 17.42
N GLU A 125 -1.42 0.17 16.47
CA GLU A 125 -1.03 -1.20 16.12
C GLU A 125 0.49 -1.37 16.21
N VAL A 126 0.94 -2.57 16.54
CA VAL A 126 2.33 -3.00 16.37
C VAL A 126 2.36 -4.12 15.34
N ALA A 127 2.83 -3.79 14.15
CA ALA A 127 2.86 -4.70 13.02
C ALA A 127 4.29 -5.17 12.71
N LEU A 128 4.44 -6.44 12.36
CA LEU A 128 5.64 -6.95 11.74
C LEU A 128 5.48 -6.83 10.21
N GLU A 129 5.90 -5.70 9.64
CA GLU A 129 5.75 -5.46 8.20
C GLU A 129 6.63 -6.37 7.36
N GLN A 130 7.85 -6.62 7.82
CA GLN A 130 8.78 -7.50 7.12
C GLN A 130 9.54 -8.39 8.09
N PHE A 131 9.67 -9.66 7.71
CA PHE A 131 10.58 -10.60 8.34
C PHE A 131 10.99 -11.65 7.31
N TRP A 132 12.22 -11.57 6.83
CA TRP A 132 12.67 -12.42 5.74
C TRP A 132 14.11 -12.89 5.88
N VAL A 133 14.40 -14.03 5.25
CA VAL A 133 15.72 -14.54 4.97
C VAL A 133 15.98 -14.46 3.47
N GLN A 134 17.15 -14.04 3.06
CA GLN A 134 17.54 -13.91 1.67
C GLN A 134 18.84 -14.65 1.37
N LYS A 135 18.88 -15.31 0.20
CA LYS A 135 20.10 -15.82 -0.42
C LYS A 135 20.36 -15.09 -1.72
N ARG A 136 21.50 -14.42 -1.82
CA ARG A 136 22.02 -13.83 -3.05
C ARG A 136 22.90 -14.87 -3.77
N PHE A 137 22.53 -15.27 -4.96
CA PHE A 137 23.33 -16.15 -5.82
C PHE A 137 24.17 -15.32 -6.79
N SER A 138 23.61 -14.22 -7.33
CA SER A 138 24.29 -13.30 -8.24
C SER A 138 23.58 -11.94 -8.24
N LYS A 139 24.06 -10.96 -9.02
CA LYS A 139 23.31 -9.71 -9.26
C LYS A 139 21.96 -9.97 -9.94
N GLY A 140 21.89 -10.97 -10.81
CA GLY A 140 20.69 -11.33 -11.54
C GLY A 140 19.76 -12.31 -10.83
N LEU A 141 20.19 -12.94 -9.73
CA LEU A 141 19.35 -13.95 -9.06
C LEU A 141 19.50 -13.89 -7.55
N ASN A 142 18.40 -13.58 -6.89
CA ASN A 142 18.28 -13.57 -5.44
C ASN A 142 16.98 -14.27 -5.07
N LEU A 143 17.02 -15.05 -4.01
CA LEU A 143 15.85 -15.70 -3.41
C LEU A 143 15.60 -15.07 -2.04
N ARG A 144 14.37 -14.61 -1.80
CA ARG A 144 13.92 -14.12 -0.50
C ARG A 144 12.70 -14.90 -0.07
N MET A 145 12.63 -15.26 1.21
CA MET A 145 11.52 -16.04 1.79
C MET A 145 11.13 -15.45 3.13
N GLY A 146 9.86 -15.43 3.44
CA GLY A 146 9.29 -14.93 4.70
C GLY A 146 8.15 -13.96 4.46
N HIS A 147 7.99 -13.00 5.37
CA HIS A 147 7.02 -11.92 5.26
C HIS A 147 7.66 -10.76 4.50
N ILE A 148 7.13 -10.43 3.33
CA ILE A 148 7.78 -9.58 2.33
C ILE A 148 6.80 -8.60 1.71
N VAL A 149 7.28 -7.41 1.35
CA VAL A 149 6.47 -6.40 0.64
C VAL A 149 6.08 -6.91 -0.75
N VAL A 150 4.80 -6.82 -1.08
CA VAL A 150 4.25 -7.15 -2.40
C VAL A 150 4.66 -6.05 -3.39
N PRO A 151 5.31 -6.35 -4.52
CA PRO A 151 5.94 -5.35 -5.36
C PRO A 151 4.95 -4.68 -6.35
N VAL A 152 3.72 -4.44 -5.94
CA VAL A 152 2.65 -3.86 -6.78
C VAL A 152 2.42 -2.42 -6.39
N GLY A 153 2.26 -1.56 -7.41
CA GLY A 153 2.01 -0.14 -7.24
C GLY A 153 3.25 0.71 -6.96
N MET A 154 3.05 2.01 -6.93
CA MET A 154 4.08 3.01 -6.67
C MET A 154 4.23 3.29 -5.16
N THR A 155 3.14 3.59 -4.49
CA THR A 155 3.11 4.01 -3.08
C THR A 155 3.53 2.87 -2.17
N ASN A 156 2.97 1.68 -2.38
CA ASN A 156 3.33 0.50 -1.60
C ASN A 156 4.84 0.18 -1.69
N LYS A 157 5.42 0.26 -2.88
CA LYS A 157 6.86 0.02 -3.07
C LYS A 157 7.74 1.13 -2.50
N ASN A 158 7.23 2.35 -2.42
CA ASN A 158 7.94 3.54 -1.97
C ASN A 158 7.14 4.22 -0.83
N HIS A 159 6.82 3.45 0.22
CA HIS A 159 5.93 3.86 1.30
C HIS A 159 6.59 4.76 2.36
N THR A 160 7.92 4.90 2.34
CA THR A 160 8.63 5.75 3.31
C THR A 160 8.35 7.24 3.08
N PRO A 161 8.28 8.07 4.13
CA PRO A 161 7.79 9.44 4.04
C PRO A 161 8.67 10.40 3.23
N ASP A 162 9.90 10.02 2.90
CA ASP A 162 10.78 10.77 2.01
C ASP A 162 10.49 10.52 0.53
N GLN A 163 9.65 9.53 0.21
CA GLN A 163 9.33 9.14 -1.16
C GLN A 163 8.10 9.84 -1.76
N PHE A 164 7.36 10.61 -0.99
CA PHE A 164 6.22 11.42 -1.44
C PHE A 164 6.24 12.81 -0.79
N PHE A 165 5.59 13.80 -1.45
CA PHE A 165 5.56 15.17 -0.92
C PHE A 165 4.43 15.41 0.07
N THR A 166 3.30 14.74 -0.06
CA THR A 166 2.15 14.87 0.86
C THR A 166 2.54 14.58 2.30
N VAL A 167 1.81 15.14 3.25
CA VAL A 167 2.04 14.91 4.69
C VAL A 167 1.74 13.46 5.03
N TYR A 168 0.57 12.95 4.65
CA TYR A 168 0.23 11.52 4.69
C TYR A 168 0.60 10.79 3.41
N ARG A 169 0.60 9.46 3.43
CA ARG A 169 0.67 8.64 2.20
C ARG A 169 -0.40 9.10 1.21
N PRO A 170 -0.08 9.19 -0.10
CA PRO A 170 -1.06 9.62 -1.10
C PRO A 170 -2.31 8.75 -1.11
N GLU A 171 -3.50 9.36 -1.28
CA GLU A 171 -4.75 8.64 -1.30
C GLU A 171 -4.82 7.62 -2.46
N GLY A 172 -5.54 7.73 -3.43
CA GLY A 172 -5.67 6.90 -4.63
C GLY A 172 -5.27 5.42 -4.44
N GLU A 173 -4.03 5.11 -4.75
CA GLU A 173 -3.48 3.76 -4.60
C GLU A 173 -3.63 3.21 -3.17
N ASN A 174 -3.34 4.04 -2.16
CA ASN A 174 -3.46 3.66 -0.75
C ASN A 174 -4.91 3.38 -0.33
N THR A 175 -5.90 3.89 -1.05
CA THR A 175 -7.31 3.58 -0.79
C THR A 175 -7.73 2.23 -1.34
N ILE A 176 -7.30 1.89 -2.57
CA ILE A 176 -7.80 0.70 -3.27
C ILE A 176 -6.99 -0.56 -3.03
N MET A 177 -5.74 -0.44 -2.59
CA MET A 177 -4.82 -1.55 -2.31
C MET A 177 -4.27 -1.45 -0.89
N PRO A 178 -3.88 -2.57 -0.25
CA PRO A 178 -3.16 -2.51 1.01
C PRO A 178 -1.87 -1.67 0.87
N CYS A 179 -1.56 -0.84 1.89
CA CYS A 179 -0.33 -0.08 1.95
C CYS A 179 0.01 0.24 3.43
N THR A 180 1.04 -0.38 3.98
CA THR A 180 2.05 -1.22 3.31
C THR A 180 1.48 -2.63 3.03
N TRP A 181 1.50 -3.07 1.79
CA TRP A 181 1.06 -4.41 1.43
C TRP A 181 2.23 -5.40 1.58
N HIS A 182 2.12 -6.26 2.56
CA HIS A 182 3.10 -7.32 2.82
C HIS A 182 2.39 -8.67 3.00
N GLU A 183 3.01 -9.74 2.50
CA GLU A 183 2.46 -11.09 2.55
C GLU A 183 3.56 -12.11 2.81
N THR A 184 3.18 -13.27 3.36
CA THR A 184 4.11 -14.38 3.53
C THR A 184 4.26 -15.14 2.22
N GLY A 185 5.51 -15.34 1.79
CA GLY A 185 5.78 -16.02 0.54
C GLY A 185 7.24 -16.08 0.14
N ILE A 186 7.44 -16.25 -1.15
CA ILE A 186 8.77 -16.41 -1.78
C ILE A 186 8.89 -15.38 -2.90
N SER A 187 10.03 -14.69 -2.95
CA SER A 187 10.40 -13.73 -4.00
C SER A 187 11.68 -14.17 -4.70
N LEU A 188 11.63 -14.20 -6.02
CA LEU A 188 12.79 -14.25 -6.91
C LEU A 188 12.98 -12.88 -7.54
N TRP A 189 14.13 -12.24 -7.34
CA TRP A 189 14.41 -10.93 -7.88
C TRP A 189 15.86 -10.79 -8.38
N GLY A 190 16.08 -9.83 -9.25
CA GLY A 190 17.41 -9.58 -9.77
C GLY A 190 17.51 -8.29 -10.58
N ARG A 191 18.74 -8.07 -11.10
CA ARG A 191 19.05 -6.95 -12.00
C ARG A 191 19.86 -7.43 -13.18
N ALA A 192 19.49 -6.95 -14.37
CA ALA A 192 20.18 -7.22 -15.61
C ALA A 192 20.28 -5.91 -16.43
N GLY A 193 21.49 -5.33 -16.53
CA GLY A 193 21.68 -4.01 -17.12
C GLY A 193 20.82 -2.96 -16.41
N ASN A 194 19.98 -2.27 -17.18
CA ASN A 194 19.06 -1.22 -16.70
C ASN A 194 17.71 -1.76 -16.20
N TRP A 195 17.56 -3.07 -16.10
CA TRP A 195 16.34 -3.70 -15.67
C TRP A 195 16.48 -4.28 -14.27
N ARG A 196 15.47 -4.07 -13.44
CA ARG A 196 15.22 -4.81 -12.21
C ARG A 196 13.92 -5.57 -12.38
N TYR A 197 13.87 -6.80 -11.91
CA TYR A 197 12.68 -7.65 -11.94
C TYR A 197 12.50 -8.37 -10.62
N GLU A 198 11.25 -8.65 -10.31
CA GLU A 198 10.83 -9.38 -9.12
C GLU A 198 9.56 -10.18 -9.44
N VAL A 199 9.52 -11.44 -9.04
CA VAL A 199 8.35 -12.31 -9.12
C VAL A 199 8.14 -12.96 -7.77
N GLN A 200 6.90 -12.95 -7.29
CA GLN A 200 6.56 -13.49 -5.99
C GLN A 200 5.45 -14.54 -6.09
N LEU A 201 5.54 -15.55 -5.22
CA LEU A 201 4.46 -16.49 -4.92
C LEU A 201 4.07 -16.26 -3.45
N LEU A 202 2.80 -15.94 -3.24
CA LEU A 202 2.27 -15.43 -1.99
C LEU A 202 0.99 -16.17 -1.60
N GLN A 203 0.54 -16.00 -0.36
CA GLN A 203 -0.84 -16.30 -0.01
C GLN A 203 -1.80 -15.33 -0.72
N GLY A 204 -3.05 -15.76 -0.97
CA GLY A 204 -4.09 -14.90 -1.52
C GLY A 204 -4.76 -14.05 -0.44
N LEU A 205 -5.46 -12.99 -0.86
CA LEU A 205 -6.23 -12.10 0.01
C LEU A 205 -7.49 -12.78 0.57
N ASN A 206 -8.10 -12.18 1.60
CA ASN A 206 -9.37 -12.60 2.17
C ASN A 206 -10.51 -11.67 1.74
N SER A 207 -11.40 -12.14 0.88
CA SER A 207 -12.51 -11.33 0.36
C SER A 207 -13.61 -11.02 1.37
N ASN A 208 -13.60 -11.62 2.57
CA ASN A 208 -14.50 -11.22 3.65
C ASN A 208 -14.22 -9.80 4.16
N LEU A 209 -13.00 -9.31 3.95
CA LEU A 209 -12.54 -7.99 4.39
C LEU A 209 -12.63 -6.92 3.28
N PHE A 210 -13.12 -7.29 2.09
CA PHE A 210 -13.33 -6.34 0.99
C PHE A 210 -14.57 -5.49 1.25
N ASN A 211 -14.49 -4.20 0.92
CA ASN A 211 -15.57 -3.25 1.19
C ASN A 211 -15.72 -2.20 0.07
N GLU A 212 -16.74 -1.35 0.16
CA GLU A 212 -17.02 -0.33 -0.85
C GLU A 212 -16.08 0.88 -0.77
N SER A 213 -15.55 1.21 0.42
CA SER A 213 -14.68 2.37 0.60
C SER A 213 -13.25 2.10 0.17
N GLY A 214 -12.77 0.87 0.34
CA GLY A 214 -11.37 0.49 0.14
C GLY A 214 -11.12 -0.63 -0.86
N TRP A 215 -12.14 -1.13 -1.56
CA TRP A 215 -12.03 -2.27 -2.46
C TRP A 215 -11.36 -3.48 -1.78
N ILE A 216 -10.08 -3.77 -2.08
CA ILE A 216 -9.33 -4.89 -1.50
C ILE A 216 -8.40 -4.47 -0.35
N HIS A 217 -8.38 -3.19 0.03
CA HIS A 217 -7.40 -2.60 0.97
C HIS A 217 -7.20 -3.45 2.22
N ASN A 218 -8.28 -3.85 2.90
CA ASN A 218 -8.21 -4.63 4.13
C ASN A 218 -8.00 -6.14 3.90
N GLY A 219 -7.96 -6.59 2.65
CA GLY A 219 -7.91 -8.00 2.30
C GLY A 219 -6.64 -8.74 2.71
N SER A 220 -5.57 -8.04 3.06
CA SER A 220 -4.33 -8.59 3.60
C SER A 220 -4.39 -8.82 5.12
N ALA A 221 -5.34 -8.24 5.83
CA ALA A 221 -5.53 -8.45 7.27
C ALA A 221 -6.08 -9.85 7.60
N SER A 222 -6.06 -10.22 8.86
CA SER A 222 -6.65 -11.47 9.35
C SER A 222 -7.30 -11.24 10.70
N PRO A 223 -8.54 -11.66 10.89
CA PRO A 223 -9.21 -11.64 12.20
C PRO A 223 -8.75 -12.77 13.12
N TYR A 224 -7.79 -13.59 12.70
CA TYR A 224 -7.27 -14.74 13.46
C TYR A 224 -5.80 -14.48 13.80
N GLU A 225 -5.28 -15.21 14.80
CA GLU A 225 -3.86 -15.25 15.16
C GLU A 225 -2.95 -15.77 14.01
N PHE A 226 -3.55 -16.30 12.96
CA PHE A 226 -2.89 -16.78 11.75
C PHE A 226 -3.68 -16.35 10.51
N ARG A 227 -3.03 -16.34 9.35
CA ARG A 227 -3.69 -16.03 8.07
C ARG A 227 -4.08 -17.34 7.35
N PRO A 228 -5.35 -17.53 6.98
CA PRO A 228 -5.75 -18.66 6.13
C PRO A 228 -5.02 -18.59 4.79
N ALA A 229 -4.42 -19.70 4.36
CA ALA A 229 -3.68 -19.80 3.10
C ALA A 229 -4.26 -20.91 2.20
N ASN A 230 -5.58 -20.88 1.99
CA ASN A 230 -6.28 -21.84 1.14
C ASN A 230 -6.14 -21.53 -0.35
N SER A 231 -5.65 -20.35 -0.70
CA SER A 231 -5.34 -19.93 -2.06
C SER A 231 -3.96 -19.30 -2.13
N VAL A 232 -3.38 -19.36 -3.33
CA VAL A 232 -2.10 -18.73 -3.64
C VAL A 232 -2.30 -17.57 -4.59
N ALA A 233 -1.38 -16.62 -4.55
CA ALA A 233 -1.33 -15.48 -5.44
C ALA A 233 0.06 -15.35 -6.06
N GLY A 234 0.12 -14.67 -7.20
CA GLY A 234 1.35 -14.27 -7.83
C GLY A 234 1.41 -12.76 -7.98
N ALA A 235 2.58 -12.19 -7.74
CA ALA A 235 2.87 -10.79 -8.03
C ALA A 235 4.15 -10.69 -8.86
N ALA A 236 4.23 -9.66 -9.71
CA ALA A 236 5.42 -9.40 -10.50
C ALA A 236 5.63 -7.89 -10.69
N ARG A 237 6.90 -7.49 -10.79
CA ARG A 237 7.30 -6.11 -11.10
C ARG A 237 8.53 -6.09 -11.98
N VAL A 238 8.56 -5.13 -12.91
CA VAL A 238 9.73 -4.80 -13.72
C VAL A 238 9.95 -3.30 -13.66
N ASP A 239 11.16 -2.89 -13.31
CA ASP A 239 11.61 -1.49 -13.33
C ASP A 239 12.66 -1.30 -14.43
N PHE A 240 12.52 -0.23 -15.21
CA PHE A 240 13.50 0.21 -16.21
C PHE A 240 14.12 1.54 -15.79
N THR A 241 15.46 1.59 -15.77
CA THR A 241 16.26 2.75 -15.36
C THR A 241 17.31 3.13 -16.40
N GLY A 242 17.04 2.84 -17.68
CA GLY A 242 17.98 3.10 -18.79
C GLY A 242 18.01 4.56 -19.25
N VAL A 243 17.11 5.42 -18.78
CA VAL A 243 17.11 6.86 -19.01
C VAL A 243 17.55 7.54 -17.72
N GLU A 244 18.47 8.49 -17.84
CA GLU A 244 19.00 9.22 -16.68
C GLU A 244 17.88 9.91 -15.89
N ASN A 245 17.92 9.78 -14.58
CA ASN A 245 16.94 10.35 -13.65
C ASN A 245 15.50 9.82 -13.79
N LEU A 246 15.22 8.89 -14.71
CA LEU A 246 13.90 8.34 -14.96
C LEU A 246 13.83 6.85 -14.59
N ARG A 247 12.83 6.48 -13.81
CA ARG A 247 12.39 5.10 -13.60
C ARG A 247 11.01 4.94 -14.20
N LEU A 248 10.81 3.88 -14.98
CA LEU A 248 9.52 3.40 -15.46
C LEU A 248 9.28 2.02 -14.89
N SER A 249 8.07 1.74 -14.44
CA SER A 249 7.74 0.48 -13.77
C SER A 249 6.40 -0.06 -14.23
N LEU A 250 6.33 -1.39 -14.37
CA LEU A 250 5.11 -2.14 -14.55
C LEU A 250 5.05 -3.21 -13.47
N SER A 251 3.89 -3.36 -12.84
CA SER A 251 3.65 -4.40 -11.84
C SER A 251 2.24 -4.95 -11.94
N GLY A 252 2.01 -6.11 -11.34
CA GLY A 252 0.71 -6.74 -11.34
C GLY A 252 0.59 -7.83 -10.29
N TYR A 253 -0.65 -8.18 -10.00
CA TYR A 253 -1.05 -9.20 -9.04
C TYR A 253 -2.17 -10.06 -9.62
N VAL A 254 -2.16 -11.35 -9.31
CA VAL A 254 -3.27 -12.27 -9.56
C VAL A 254 -3.37 -13.27 -8.42
N GLY A 255 -4.56 -13.40 -7.82
CA GLY A 255 -4.80 -14.36 -6.74
C GLY A 255 -6.27 -14.58 -6.46
N ASN A 256 -6.60 -15.76 -5.97
CA ASN A 256 -7.94 -16.07 -5.52
C ASN A 256 -8.12 -15.62 -4.06
N SER A 257 -9.29 -15.11 -3.71
CA SER A 257 -9.58 -14.55 -2.38
C SER A 257 -10.77 -15.18 -1.68
N PHE A 258 -11.69 -15.83 -2.41
CA PHE A 258 -12.96 -16.24 -1.86
C PHE A 258 -12.85 -17.41 -0.86
N ASN A 259 -11.91 -18.29 -1.04
CA ASN A 259 -11.69 -19.47 -0.19
C ASN A 259 -10.62 -19.27 0.90
N ASN A 260 -10.12 -18.06 1.05
CA ASN A 260 -9.18 -17.70 2.12
C ASN A 260 -9.90 -17.36 3.42
N ASP A 261 -10.98 -18.06 3.72
CA ASP A 261 -11.63 -18.07 5.01
C ASP A 261 -11.64 -19.51 5.61
N ILE A 262 -12.02 -19.62 6.88
CA ILE A 262 -12.08 -20.89 7.57
C ILE A 262 -13.32 -21.70 7.17
N THR A 263 -14.41 -21.04 6.84
CA THR A 263 -15.71 -21.69 6.57
C THR A 263 -15.71 -22.55 5.32
N ARG A 264 -14.84 -22.22 4.35
CA ARG A 264 -14.64 -23.01 3.12
C ARG A 264 -15.93 -23.32 2.36
N ALA A 265 -16.90 -22.43 2.41
CA ALA A 265 -18.21 -22.60 1.78
C ALA A 265 -18.15 -22.90 0.27
N VAL A 266 -17.06 -22.54 -0.39
CA VAL A 266 -16.83 -22.78 -1.82
C VAL A 266 -16.62 -24.26 -2.18
N TYR A 267 -16.34 -25.11 -1.23
CA TYR A 267 -16.15 -26.55 -1.44
C TYR A 267 -17.41 -27.39 -1.23
N SER A 268 -18.49 -26.83 -0.68
CA SER A 268 -19.75 -27.52 -0.52
C SER A 268 -20.62 -27.39 -1.76
N GLU A 269 -20.99 -28.50 -2.39
CA GLU A 269 -21.86 -28.52 -3.58
C GLU A 269 -23.25 -27.91 -3.31
N ASP A 270 -23.72 -27.99 -2.08
CA ASP A 270 -25.00 -27.41 -1.63
C ASP A 270 -24.91 -25.89 -1.39
N SER A 271 -23.71 -25.33 -1.38
CA SER A 271 -23.50 -23.92 -1.15
C SER A 271 -23.73 -23.11 -2.43
N ARG A 272 -24.47 -22.00 -2.31
CA ARG A 272 -24.56 -21.00 -3.41
C ARG A 272 -23.21 -20.41 -3.82
N TYR A 273 -22.19 -20.59 -3.01
CA TYR A 273 -20.83 -20.12 -3.26
C TYR A 273 -19.93 -21.19 -3.89
N TYR A 274 -20.48 -22.36 -4.18
CA TYR A 274 -19.72 -23.48 -4.74
C TYR A 274 -18.95 -23.05 -6.01
N GLY A 275 -17.66 -23.31 -6.00
CA GLY A 275 -16.79 -22.99 -7.11
C GLY A 275 -16.44 -21.50 -7.32
N ALA A 276 -16.94 -20.60 -6.46
CA ALA A 276 -16.53 -19.18 -6.52
C ALA A 276 -15.03 -19.03 -6.21
N THR A 277 -14.33 -18.17 -6.95
CA THR A 277 -12.89 -17.95 -6.80
C THR A 277 -12.54 -16.60 -6.19
N GLY A 278 -13.35 -15.56 -6.47
CA GLY A 278 -13.02 -14.20 -6.09
C GLY A 278 -11.62 -13.80 -6.56
N THR A 279 -11.34 -14.05 -7.86
CA THR A 279 -10.02 -13.77 -8.42
C THR A 279 -9.81 -12.27 -8.53
N VAL A 280 -8.81 -11.77 -7.81
CA VAL A 280 -8.31 -10.40 -7.91
C VAL A 280 -7.24 -10.35 -9.00
N VAL A 281 -7.34 -9.40 -9.91
CA VAL A 281 -6.33 -9.10 -10.94
C VAL A 281 -6.02 -7.61 -10.87
N ILE A 282 -4.76 -7.24 -10.75
CA ILE A 282 -4.30 -5.84 -10.72
C ILE A 282 -3.22 -5.66 -11.77
N GLY A 283 -3.31 -4.56 -12.52
CA GLY A 283 -2.25 -4.03 -13.36
C GLY A 283 -1.91 -2.61 -12.91
N ALA A 284 -0.63 -2.33 -12.71
CA ALA A 284 -0.13 -1.05 -12.21
C ALA A 284 1.05 -0.57 -13.06
N PHE A 285 1.00 0.70 -13.44
CA PHE A 285 2.09 1.42 -14.07
C PHE A 285 2.53 2.57 -13.17
N ASP A 286 3.82 2.77 -12.99
CA ASP A 286 4.34 3.95 -12.31
C ASP A 286 5.61 4.49 -12.99
N PHE A 287 5.83 5.80 -12.81
CA PHE A 287 7.05 6.46 -13.22
C PHE A 287 7.54 7.43 -12.15
N ALA A 288 8.85 7.64 -12.11
CA ALA A 288 9.46 8.65 -11.28
C ALA A 288 10.66 9.28 -12.01
N TYR A 289 10.61 10.60 -12.21
CA TYR A 289 11.71 11.41 -12.65
C TYR A 289 12.21 12.26 -11.49
N ARG A 290 13.50 12.26 -11.23
CA ARG A 290 14.11 13.07 -10.17
C ARG A 290 15.48 13.58 -10.60
N ASP A 291 15.60 14.88 -10.69
CA ASP A 291 16.88 15.55 -10.80
C ASP A 291 17.10 16.54 -9.64
N ARG A 292 18.10 17.40 -9.75
CA ARG A 292 18.40 18.43 -8.75
C ARG A 292 17.28 19.47 -8.61
N PHE A 293 16.58 19.78 -9.69
CA PHE A 293 15.64 20.89 -9.79
C PHE A 293 14.19 20.45 -9.61
N VAL A 294 13.85 19.30 -10.16
CA VAL A 294 12.47 18.85 -10.29
C VAL A 294 12.34 17.37 -9.88
N THR A 295 11.25 17.07 -9.24
CA THR A 295 10.79 15.69 -9.06
C THR A 295 9.38 15.58 -9.62
N VAL A 296 9.14 14.62 -10.52
CA VAL A 296 7.81 14.29 -11.05
C VAL A 296 7.61 12.81 -10.94
N ARG A 297 6.45 12.40 -10.44
CA ARG A 297 6.08 10.99 -10.35
C ARG A 297 4.58 10.81 -10.51
N GLY A 298 4.17 9.63 -10.89
CA GLY A 298 2.76 9.31 -11.06
C GLY A 298 2.56 7.83 -11.27
N ASN A 299 1.31 7.42 -11.12
CA ASN A 299 0.86 6.04 -11.29
C ASN A 299 -0.48 5.97 -12.00
N ALA A 300 -0.80 4.79 -12.50
CA ALA A 300 -2.12 4.41 -12.99
C ALA A 300 -2.33 2.93 -12.69
N ASP A 301 -3.35 2.62 -11.91
CA ASP A 301 -3.64 1.28 -11.42
C ASP A 301 -5.07 0.91 -11.77
N TYR A 302 -5.26 -0.34 -12.15
CA TYR A 302 -6.58 -0.89 -12.47
C TYR A 302 -6.72 -2.28 -11.89
N GLY A 303 -7.81 -2.48 -11.15
CA GLY A 303 -8.17 -3.71 -10.50
C GLY A 303 -9.48 -4.31 -11.00
N TYR A 304 -9.52 -5.63 -11.07
CA TYR A 304 -10.70 -6.43 -11.39
C TYR A 304 -10.88 -7.54 -10.36
N LEU A 305 -12.13 -7.75 -9.92
CA LEU A 305 -12.53 -8.80 -8.99
C LEU A 305 -13.63 -9.68 -9.65
N SER A 306 -13.32 -10.97 -9.85
CA SER A 306 -14.35 -11.93 -10.24
C SER A 306 -15.29 -12.20 -9.06
N ASP A 307 -16.50 -12.67 -9.36
CA ASP A 307 -17.50 -13.05 -8.36
C ASP A 307 -17.88 -11.91 -7.37
N ALA A 308 -17.61 -10.64 -7.72
CA ALA A 308 -17.83 -9.48 -6.85
C ALA A 308 -19.30 -9.39 -6.36
N GLY A 309 -20.28 -9.80 -7.17
CA GLY A 309 -21.67 -9.87 -6.76
C GLY A 309 -21.94 -10.93 -5.68
N LEU A 310 -21.30 -12.08 -5.75
CA LEU A 310 -21.39 -13.13 -4.72
C LEU A 310 -20.72 -12.69 -3.43
N ILE A 311 -19.53 -12.09 -3.52
CA ILE A 311 -18.79 -11.54 -2.38
C ILE A 311 -19.63 -10.45 -1.70
N SER A 312 -20.15 -9.49 -2.47
CA SER A 312 -21.02 -8.43 -1.95
C SER A 312 -22.26 -8.98 -1.24
N THR A 313 -22.88 -10.00 -1.81
CA THR A 313 -24.04 -10.65 -1.20
C THR A 313 -23.67 -11.34 0.11
N ARG A 314 -22.52 -12.01 0.16
CA ARG A 314 -22.00 -12.63 1.37
C ARG A 314 -21.71 -11.61 2.45
N ASN A 315 -20.94 -10.57 2.11
CA ASN A 315 -20.52 -9.54 3.08
C ASN A 315 -21.74 -8.80 3.66
N LYS A 316 -22.71 -8.38 2.84
CA LYS A 316 -23.95 -7.75 3.32
C LYS A 316 -24.82 -8.63 4.23
N ASN A 317 -24.72 -9.95 4.11
CA ASN A 317 -25.51 -10.91 4.90
C ASN A 317 -24.74 -11.51 6.08
N GLN A 318 -23.55 -11.02 6.39
CA GLN A 318 -22.84 -11.44 7.59
C GLN A 318 -23.62 -11.02 8.84
N THR A 319 -23.60 -11.86 9.86
CA THR A 319 -24.31 -11.56 11.10
C THR A 319 -23.57 -10.47 11.86
N THR A 320 -24.29 -9.46 12.31
CA THR A 320 -23.85 -8.41 13.23
C THR A 320 -23.66 -9.00 14.64
N MET A 321 -22.74 -9.93 14.82
CA MET A 321 -22.38 -10.37 16.16
C MET A 321 -21.32 -9.41 16.71
N THR A 322 -21.47 -8.99 17.96
CA THR A 322 -20.46 -8.23 18.69
C THR A 322 -19.09 -8.88 18.51
N GLY A 323 -18.12 -8.12 18.00
CA GLY A 323 -16.77 -8.63 17.69
C GLY A 323 -16.62 -9.27 16.30
N ASN A 324 -17.57 -9.08 15.37
CA ASN A 324 -17.38 -9.48 13.98
C ASN A 324 -16.55 -8.40 13.23
N PRO A 325 -15.32 -8.71 12.81
CA PRO A 325 -14.42 -7.73 12.16
C PRO A 325 -14.71 -7.53 10.68
N TYR A 326 -15.78 -8.13 10.14
CA TYR A 326 -16.06 -8.11 8.71
C TYR A 326 -16.97 -6.95 8.33
N PRO A 327 -16.63 -6.19 7.28
CA PRO A 327 -17.50 -5.13 6.78
C PRO A 327 -18.81 -5.69 6.19
N HIS A 328 -19.92 -5.01 6.46
CA HIS A 328 -21.24 -5.38 5.98
C HIS A 328 -21.62 -4.65 4.68
N THR A 329 -20.65 -4.31 3.84
CA THR A 329 -20.85 -3.56 2.61
C THR A 329 -20.65 -4.40 1.36
N ALA A 330 -21.03 -3.87 0.20
CA ALA A 330 -20.66 -4.45 -1.08
C ALA A 330 -19.18 -4.20 -1.38
N VAL A 331 -18.66 -4.85 -2.42
CA VAL A 331 -17.35 -4.57 -2.99
C VAL A 331 -17.47 -4.31 -4.48
N GLY A 332 -16.69 -3.38 -5.00
CA GLY A 332 -16.63 -3.06 -6.42
C GLY A 332 -16.10 -4.25 -7.24
N ARG A 333 -16.70 -4.46 -8.42
CA ARG A 333 -16.16 -5.37 -9.43
C ARG A 333 -14.83 -4.88 -9.97
N ASN A 334 -14.69 -3.57 -10.09
CA ASN A 334 -13.46 -2.91 -10.49
C ASN A 334 -13.17 -1.78 -9.52
N ALA A 335 -11.90 -1.44 -9.42
CA ALA A 335 -11.41 -0.21 -8.82
C ALA A 335 -10.25 0.30 -9.66
N TRP A 336 -9.99 1.61 -9.60
CA TRP A 336 -8.89 2.21 -10.33
C TRP A 336 -8.41 3.48 -9.65
N ASP A 337 -7.15 3.82 -9.91
CA ASP A 337 -6.59 5.10 -9.53
C ASP A 337 -5.62 5.61 -10.61
N ALA A 338 -5.47 6.93 -10.65
CA ALA A 338 -4.44 7.60 -11.42
C ALA A 338 -3.99 8.86 -10.71
N SER A 339 -2.69 9.05 -10.59
CA SER A 339 -2.13 10.22 -9.93
C SER A 339 -0.91 10.80 -10.62
N VAL A 340 -0.67 12.08 -10.35
CA VAL A 340 0.55 12.77 -10.71
C VAL A 340 0.96 13.75 -9.61
N GLU A 341 2.24 13.78 -9.29
CA GLU A 341 2.85 14.67 -8.31
C GLU A 341 4.07 15.33 -8.93
N ALA A 342 4.21 16.64 -8.76
CA ALA A 342 5.36 17.39 -9.23
C ALA A 342 5.83 18.38 -8.18
N GLY A 343 7.15 18.47 -7.97
CA GLY A 343 7.76 19.41 -7.04
C GLY A 343 9.01 20.06 -7.62
N VAL A 344 9.18 21.37 -7.38
CA VAL A 344 10.33 22.17 -7.81
C VAL A 344 11.16 22.51 -6.58
N ASN A 345 12.45 22.18 -6.61
CA ASN A 345 13.39 22.54 -5.55
C ASN A 345 13.88 23.99 -5.70
N LEU A 346 13.31 24.88 -4.91
CA LEU A 346 13.61 26.31 -4.94
C LEU A 346 15.05 26.63 -4.51
N LEU A 347 15.71 25.76 -3.76
CA LEU A 347 17.11 25.92 -3.35
C LEU A 347 18.11 25.33 -4.35
N ALA A 348 17.65 24.72 -5.43
CA ALA A 348 18.51 24.11 -6.43
C ALA A 348 19.48 25.09 -7.09
N TRP A 349 19.13 26.37 -7.16
CA TRP A 349 19.94 27.44 -7.76
C TRP A 349 20.91 28.10 -6.77
N SER A 350 20.82 27.83 -5.47
CA SER A 350 21.72 28.39 -4.45
C SER A 350 23.11 27.74 -4.49
N LYS A 351 24.17 28.53 -4.33
CA LYS A 351 25.56 28.06 -4.40
C LYS A 351 26.17 27.67 -3.04
N SER A 352 25.59 28.14 -1.93
CA SER A 352 26.14 27.92 -0.59
C SER A 352 25.29 26.92 0.18
N ARG A 353 25.88 25.77 0.57
CA ARG A 353 25.09 24.72 1.25
C ARG A 353 25.94 23.93 2.22
N ILE A 354 25.65 24.12 3.48
CA ILE A 354 26.00 23.17 4.53
C ILE A 354 24.81 22.21 4.67
N GLY A 355 25.02 20.90 4.56
CA GLY A 355 23.98 19.89 4.77
C GLY A 355 23.05 19.60 3.56
N ASP A 356 23.28 20.20 2.39
CA ASP A 356 22.46 20.05 1.17
C ASP A 356 20.94 20.25 1.40
N PRO A 357 20.50 21.41 1.94
CA PRO A 357 19.11 21.67 2.20
C PRO A 357 18.30 21.79 0.91
N ARG A 358 17.05 21.32 0.93
CA ARG A 358 16.12 21.39 -0.21
C ARG A 358 14.81 22.00 0.25
N LEU A 359 14.20 22.82 -0.62
CA LEU A 359 12.87 23.39 -0.39
C LEU A 359 12.04 23.14 -1.65
N TYR A 360 11.08 22.25 -1.53
CA TYR A 360 10.17 21.94 -2.62
C TYR A 360 8.86 22.71 -2.48
N LEU A 361 8.45 23.34 -3.56
CA LEU A 361 7.05 23.69 -3.80
C LEU A 361 6.45 22.59 -4.66
N PHE A 362 5.35 21.98 -4.24
CA PHE A 362 4.76 20.84 -4.93
C PHE A 362 3.26 20.99 -5.17
N GLY A 363 2.77 20.25 -6.15
CA GLY A 363 1.37 19.99 -6.39
C GLY A 363 1.14 18.53 -6.71
N ARG A 364 -0.03 18.02 -6.33
CA ARG A 364 -0.48 16.65 -6.58
C ARG A 364 -1.94 16.64 -7.01
N TYR A 365 -2.25 15.77 -7.94
CA TYR A 365 -3.61 15.40 -8.32
C TYR A 365 -3.77 13.90 -8.30
N ASP A 366 -4.82 13.43 -7.61
CA ASP A 366 -5.27 12.05 -7.59
C ASP A 366 -6.70 11.98 -8.11
N ARG A 367 -7.03 10.93 -8.84
CA ARG A 367 -8.39 10.55 -9.16
C ARG A 367 -8.52 9.04 -9.05
N TYR A 368 -9.49 8.59 -8.27
CA TYR A 368 -9.70 7.18 -8.02
C TYR A 368 -11.18 6.85 -7.80
N ASP A 369 -11.50 5.57 -7.98
CA ASP A 369 -12.80 5.01 -7.68
C ASP A 369 -12.60 3.62 -7.08
N SER A 370 -12.96 3.47 -5.80
CA SER A 370 -12.86 2.21 -5.08
C SER A 370 -14.05 1.29 -5.33
N PHE A 371 -15.12 1.78 -5.97
CA PHE A 371 -16.36 1.05 -6.12
C PHE A 371 -17.02 1.22 -7.49
N VAL A 372 -16.56 0.48 -8.48
CA VAL A 372 -17.32 0.28 -9.73
C VAL A 372 -18.18 -0.97 -9.54
N PRO A 373 -19.52 -0.86 -9.45
CA PRO A 373 -20.38 -1.93 -8.97
C PRO A 373 -20.42 -3.15 -9.90
N ALA A 374 -20.68 -4.32 -9.32
CA ALA A 374 -21.07 -5.50 -10.06
C ALA A 374 -22.53 -5.36 -10.55
N ALA A 375 -22.89 -6.15 -11.57
CA ALA A 375 -24.26 -6.18 -12.07
C ALA A 375 -25.27 -6.52 -10.94
N GLY A 376 -26.33 -5.73 -10.83
CA GLY A 376 -27.38 -5.87 -9.81
C GLY A 376 -27.09 -5.11 -8.50
N PHE A 377 -25.96 -4.38 -8.40
CA PHE A 377 -25.67 -3.51 -7.28
C PHE A 377 -25.71 -2.04 -7.70
N SER A 378 -26.22 -1.19 -6.81
CA SER A 378 -26.25 0.26 -7.01
C SER A 378 -24.83 0.84 -6.86
N ASP A 379 -24.56 1.91 -7.58
CA ASP A 379 -23.33 2.68 -7.44
C ASP A 379 -23.25 3.35 -6.06
N THR A 380 -22.03 3.54 -5.58
CA THR A 380 -21.70 4.30 -4.37
C THR A 380 -20.90 5.56 -4.77
N PRO A 381 -21.60 6.62 -5.24
CA PRO A 381 -20.94 7.72 -5.96
C PRO A 381 -19.94 8.54 -5.13
N TRP A 382 -19.95 8.46 -3.81
CA TRP A 382 -18.95 9.09 -2.95
C TRP A 382 -17.61 8.35 -2.94
N ALA A 383 -17.57 7.11 -3.45
CA ALA A 383 -16.34 6.33 -3.58
C ALA A 383 -15.45 6.84 -4.73
N GLU A 384 -16.03 7.50 -5.75
CA GLU A 384 -15.26 8.18 -6.77
C GLU A 384 -14.84 9.58 -6.27
N ARG A 385 -13.53 9.81 -6.18
CA ARG A 385 -12.96 11.04 -5.63
C ARG A 385 -11.88 11.62 -6.53
N GLN A 386 -11.75 12.94 -6.46
CA GLN A 386 -10.60 13.68 -6.99
C GLN A 386 -9.95 14.41 -5.82
N VAL A 387 -8.63 14.34 -5.71
CA VAL A 387 -7.90 15.05 -4.65
C VAL A 387 -6.89 15.98 -5.30
N VAL A 388 -6.96 17.25 -4.91
CA VAL A 388 -5.97 18.26 -5.31
C VAL A 388 -5.22 18.68 -4.05
N THR A 389 -3.90 18.58 -4.06
CA THR A 389 -3.05 18.96 -2.93
C THR A 389 -1.93 19.86 -3.43
N ALA A 390 -1.59 20.90 -2.70
CA ALA A 390 -0.43 21.72 -2.92
C ALA A 390 0.25 22.05 -1.58
N GLY A 391 1.58 22.16 -1.59
CA GLY A 391 2.30 22.38 -0.35
C GLY A 391 3.77 22.68 -0.53
N VAL A 392 4.45 22.77 0.60
CA VAL A 392 5.88 23.02 0.69
C VAL A 392 6.54 22.01 1.62
N ASN A 393 7.71 21.51 1.20
CA ASN A 393 8.52 20.61 2.01
C ASN A 393 9.93 21.17 2.13
N TYR A 394 10.35 21.39 3.38
CA TYR A 394 11.71 21.82 3.68
C TYR A 394 12.52 20.66 4.27
N TYR A 395 13.60 20.32 3.62
CA TYR A 395 14.58 19.31 4.06
C TYR A 395 15.84 20.05 4.55
N PRO A 396 16.00 20.30 5.86
CA PRO A 396 17.26 20.83 6.41
C PRO A 396 18.42 19.86 6.22
N LEU A 397 18.12 18.57 6.26
CA LEU A 397 19.00 17.43 5.98
C LEU A 397 18.27 16.44 5.07
N PRO A 398 18.96 15.59 4.30
CA PRO A 398 18.32 14.58 3.46
C PRO A 398 17.35 13.65 4.21
N GLN A 399 17.60 13.43 5.51
CA GLN A 399 16.85 12.50 6.36
C GLN A 399 15.67 13.14 7.09
N ILE A 400 15.56 14.44 7.14
CA ILE A 400 14.52 15.16 7.91
C ILE A 400 13.73 16.05 6.96
N ALA A 401 12.41 15.98 7.04
CA ALA A 401 11.53 16.90 6.30
C ALA A 401 10.50 17.55 7.24
N LEU A 402 10.30 18.85 7.03
CA LEU A 402 9.16 19.60 7.53
C LEU A 402 8.21 19.79 6.35
N LYS A 403 6.98 19.31 6.48
CA LYS A 403 5.97 19.29 5.42
C LYS A 403 4.78 20.15 5.82
N ALA A 404 4.22 20.89 4.87
CA ALA A 404 2.98 21.64 5.03
C ALA A 404 2.19 21.60 3.72
N GLU A 405 0.90 21.34 3.82
CA GLU A 405 0.02 21.23 2.66
C GLU A 405 -1.39 21.75 2.93
N ALA A 406 -2.06 22.09 1.84
CA ALA A 406 -3.50 22.29 1.78
C ALA A 406 -4.05 21.47 0.62
N GLY A 407 -5.18 20.84 0.83
CA GLY A 407 -5.81 20.01 -0.18
C GLY A 407 -7.32 20.01 -0.08
N MET A 408 -7.94 19.40 -1.07
CA MET A 408 -9.37 19.25 -1.14
C MET A 408 -9.74 17.96 -1.85
N ARG A 409 -10.58 17.13 -1.23
CA ARG A 409 -11.29 16.06 -1.91
C ARG A 409 -12.52 16.65 -2.57
N ILE A 410 -12.60 16.50 -3.87
CA ILE A 410 -13.71 16.95 -4.70
C ILE A 410 -14.59 15.74 -4.97
N LEU A 411 -15.81 15.78 -4.47
CA LEU A 411 -16.80 14.73 -4.65
C LEU A 411 -17.82 15.12 -5.73
N LYS A 412 -18.69 14.18 -6.12
CA LYS A 412 -19.82 14.46 -7.02
C LYS A 412 -20.74 15.51 -6.42
N ALA A 413 -21.46 16.25 -7.25
CA ALA A 413 -22.21 17.48 -6.89
C ALA A 413 -23.25 17.31 -5.77
N GLN A 414 -23.71 16.07 -5.51
CA GLN A 414 -24.64 15.76 -4.41
C GLN A 414 -23.99 15.72 -3.03
N TYR A 415 -22.65 15.77 -2.96
CA TYR A 415 -21.88 15.72 -1.72
C TYR A 415 -21.14 17.03 -1.46
N ASN A 416 -20.76 17.26 -0.23
CA ASN A 416 -19.90 18.38 0.14
C ASN A 416 -18.44 18.03 -0.16
N ASN A 417 -17.70 18.98 -0.73
CA ASN A 417 -16.25 18.83 -0.84
C ASN A 417 -15.57 18.82 0.53
N GLU A 418 -14.42 18.21 0.63
CA GLU A 418 -13.70 17.98 1.87
C GLU A 418 -12.32 18.68 1.86
N PRO A 419 -12.28 20.00 2.13
CA PRO A 419 -11.01 20.73 2.25
C PRO A 419 -10.30 20.41 3.56
N TYR A 420 -8.94 20.41 3.49
CA TYR A 420 -8.08 20.16 4.65
C TYR A 420 -6.76 20.92 4.56
N VAL A 421 -6.10 21.04 5.71
CA VAL A 421 -4.71 21.46 5.82
C VAL A 421 -3.97 20.49 6.72
N ALA A 422 -2.70 20.23 6.43
CA ALA A 422 -1.88 19.37 7.24
C ALA A 422 -0.44 19.91 7.36
N VAL A 423 0.19 19.64 8.49
CA VAL A 423 1.61 19.88 8.74
C VAL A 423 2.23 18.67 9.40
N GLY A 424 3.49 18.39 9.11
CA GLY A 424 4.16 17.25 9.69
C GLY A 424 5.68 17.41 9.71
N ILE A 425 6.29 16.64 10.59
CA ILE A 425 7.73 16.40 10.61
C ILE A 425 7.95 14.92 10.34
N THR A 426 8.90 14.62 9.46
CA THR A 426 9.26 13.25 9.12
C THR A 426 10.77 13.06 9.21
N TRP A 427 11.18 11.86 9.56
CA TRP A 427 12.56 11.43 9.41
C TRP A 427 12.62 10.06 8.73
N CYS A 428 13.66 9.82 7.94
CA CYS A 428 13.92 8.53 7.30
C CYS A 428 15.42 8.35 7.11
N GLY A 429 15.99 7.25 7.58
CA GLY A 429 17.42 7.01 7.41
C GLY A 429 17.96 5.78 8.10
N PHE A 430 19.28 5.59 7.92
CA PHE A 430 20.02 4.53 8.56
C PHE A 430 21.04 5.13 9.54
N PHE A 431 21.08 4.62 10.77
CA PHE A 431 22.02 5.04 11.81
C PHE A 431 23.35 4.30 11.69
N LYS A 432 23.30 3.07 11.17
CA LYS A 432 24.48 2.21 10.97
C LYS A 432 24.27 1.35 9.74
N ARG A 433 25.30 1.30 8.89
CA ARG A 433 25.42 0.43 7.72
C ARG A 433 26.71 -0.34 7.76
#